data_10b7e82e469f99c1a1a9fe2e6fe69ee8
#
_entry.id   10b7e82e469f99c1a1a9fe2e6fe69ee8
#
_cell.length_a   1.000
_cell.length_b   1.000
_cell.length_c   1.000
_cell.angle_alpha   90.00
_cell.angle_beta   90.00
_cell.angle_gamma   90.00
#
_symmetry.space_group_name_H-M   'P 1'
#
loop_
_entity.id
_entity.type
_entity.pdbx_description
1 polymer ?
#
loop_
_entity_poly.entity_id
_entity_poly.type
_entity_poly.pdbx_seq_one_letter_code
_entity_poly.pdbx_strand_id
1 'polypeptide(L)'
;MACIKSAQRAAQTALAPDAPYLAAGTMTGAVDLSFSNSANIEIFRLDFQSDSPDLPLLASAPSPDRFNRLSWSRPGAVEGDSFALGLLAGGLSDGSVAVWNPLSMIRSGSASLAPLRT
;
A
#
# COMPACT_ATOMS: atom_id res chain seq x y z
N MET A 1 -7.43 7.54 -25.54
CA MET A 1 -7.07 6.12 -25.39
C MET A 1 -6.85 5.80 -23.93
N ALA A 2 -7.45 4.74 -23.43
CA ALA A 2 -7.25 4.33 -22.05
C ALA A 2 -5.97 3.50 -21.92
N CYS A 3 -5.23 3.71 -20.83
CA CYS A 3 -4.09 2.89 -20.46
C CYS A 3 -4.53 1.98 -19.30
N ILE A 4 -4.47 0.67 -19.51
CA ILE A 4 -4.90 -0.30 -18.50
C ILE A 4 -3.70 -1.05 -17.98
N LYS A 5 -3.51 -0.96 -16.67
CA LYS A 5 -2.52 -1.74 -15.95
C LYS A 5 -3.19 -2.40 -14.77
N SER A 6 -2.74 -3.60 -14.42
CA SER A 6 -3.41 -4.35 -13.36
C SER A 6 -2.46 -5.18 -12.54
N ALA A 7 -2.89 -5.48 -11.32
CA ALA A 7 -2.32 -6.49 -10.45
C ALA A 7 -3.46 -7.32 -9.89
N GLN A 8 -3.28 -8.62 -9.82
CA GLN A 8 -4.33 -9.54 -9.37
C GLN A 8 -4.41 -9.54 -7.85
N ARG A 9 -5.18 -8.60 -7.31
CA ARG A 9 -5.35 -8.42 -5.86
C ARG A 9 -6.80 -8.04 -5.54
N ALA A 10 -7.34 -8.61 -4.46
CA ALA A 10 -8.55 -8.09 -3.84
C ALA A 10 -8.11 -7.14 -2.73
N ALA A 11 -8.23 -5.84 -2.95
CA ALA A 11 -7.57 -4.87 -2.10
C ALA A 11 -8.36 -3.57 -1.96
N GLN A 12 -8.17 -2.93 -0.80
CA GLN A 12 -8.43 -1.50 -0.64
C GLN A 12 -7.22 -0.76 -1.20
N THR A 13 -7.45 0.37 -1.86
CA THR A 13 -6.40 1.11 -2.53
C THR A 13 -6.34 2.57 -2.11
N ALA A 14 -5.16 3.16 -2.23
CA ALA A 14 -4.96 4.59 -2.02
C ALA A 14 -3.86 5.08 -2.97
N LEU A 15 -4.11 6.23 -3.59
CA LEU A 15 -3.13 6.86 -4.48
C LEU A 15 -2.30 7.87 -3.70
N ALA A 16 -1.00 7.90 -3.96
CA ALA A 16 -0.15 8.94 -3.41
C ALA A 16 -0.57 10.29 -4.00
N PRO A 17 -0.74 11.34 -3.18
CA PRO A 17 -1.23 12.62 -3.67
C PRO A 17 -0.33 13.30 -4.69
N ASP A 18 0.99 13.20 -4.52
CA ASP A 18 1.94 13.95 -5.34
C ASP A 18 3.04 13.07 -5.95
N ALA A 19 2.82 11.76 -6.05
CA ALA A 19 3.81 10.83 -6.58
C ALA A 19 3.11 9.67 -7.30
N PRO A 20 3.80 9.00 -8.24
CA PRO A 20 3.18 7.96 -9.05
C PRO A 20 3.17 6.61 -8.34
N TYR A 21 2.53 6.54 -7.19
CA TYR A 21 2.46 5.32 -6.39
C TYR A 21 1.02 4.98 -6.01
N LEU A 22 0.75 3.68 -5.94
CA LEU A 22 -0.52 3.11 -5.53
C LEU A 22 -0.26 2.16 -4.37
N ALA A 23 -0.96 2.35 -3.26
CA ALA A 23 -0.96 1.41 -2.15
C ALA A 23 -2.15 0.47 -2.25
N ALA A 24 -1.93 -0.80 -1.92
CA ALA A 24 -2.98 -1.80 -1.90
C ALA A 24 -2.86 -2.64 -0.61
N GLY A 25 -3.95 -2.67 0.16
CA GLY A 25 -4.01 -3.47 1.37
C GLY A 25 -5.03 -4.60 1.22
N THR A 26 -4.71 -5.79 1.69
CA THR A 26 -5.58 -6.95 1.59
C THR A 26 -6.96 -6.64 2.16
N MET A 27 -7.98 -6.77 1.34
CA MET A 27 -9.34 -6.33 1.62
C MET A 27 -10.06 -7.26 2.58
N THR A 28 -10.85 -6.68 3.48
CA THR A 28 -11.75 -7.44 4.35
C THR A 28 -12.81 -8.18 3.51
N GLY A 29 -13.06 -9.43 3.87
CA GLY A 29 -14.08 -10.23 3.19
C GLY A 29 -13.67 -10.81 1.86
N ALA A 30 -12.45 -10.54 1.40
CA ALA A 30 -11.94 -11.11 0.16
C ALA A 30 -11.71 -12.62 0.30
N VAL A 31 -12.07 -13.37 -0.74
CA VAL A 31 -11.71 -14.78 -0.83
C VAL A 31 -10.37 -14.88 -1.51
N ASP A 32 -9.40 -15.46 -0.82
CA ASP A 32 -8.07 -15.66 -1.35
C ASP A 32 -7.94 -17.08 -1.88
N LEU A 33 -7.77 -17.20 -3.19
CA LEU A 33 -7.66 -18.50 -3.85
C LEU A 33 -6.38 -19.25 -3.49
N SER A 34 -5.40 -18.54 -2.93
CA SER A 34 -4.14 -19.15 -2.49
C SER A 34 -4.25 -19.81 -1.12
N PHE A 35 -5.39 -19.70 -0.47
CA PHE A 35 -5.63 -20.19 0.90
C PHE A 35 -4.72 -19.53 1.95
N SER A 36 -4.13 -18.39 1.61
CA SER A 36 -3.34 -17.61 2.55
C SER A 36 -4.27 -16.77 3.41
N ASN A 37 -4.10 -16.84 4.73
CA ASN A 37 -4.81 -15.98 5.68
C ASN A 37 -4.03 -14.71 5.97
N SER A 38 -2.86 -14.53 5.35
CA SER A 38 -2.04 -13.36 5.60
C SER A 38 -2.62 -12.12 4.95
N ALA A 39 -2.53 -11.00 5.67
CA ALA A 39 -2.85 -9.69 5.15
C ALA A 39 -1.56 -8.93 4.91
N ASN A 40 -1.50 -8.20 3.81
CA ASN A 40 -0.33 -7.45 3.41
C ASN A 40 -0.71 -6.05 2.96
N ILE A 41 0.24 -5.14 3.07
CA ILE A 41 0.16 -3.84 2.39
C ILE A 41 1.28 -3.80 1.36
N GLU A 42 0.93 -3.39 0.14
CA GLU A 42 1.84 -3.37 -0.99
C GLU A 42 1.86 -1.99 -1.62
N ILE A 43 3.00 -1.59 -2.17
CA ILE A 43 3.12 -0.33 -2.92
C ILE A 43 3.58 -0.65 -4.32
N PHE A 44 2.82 -0.15 -5.30
CA PHE A 44 3.08 -0.32 -6.72
C PHE A 44 3.46 1.04 -7.33
N ARG A 45 4.31 0.99 -8.35
CA ARG A 45 4.62 2.17 -9.15
C ARG A 45 3.62 2.29 -10.28
N LEU A 46 3.12 3.51 -10.50
CA LEU A 46 2.26 3.82 -11.63
C LEU A 46 3.14 4.25 -12.81
N ASP A 47 3.57 3.29 -13.63
CA ASP A 47 4.42 3.53 -14.78
C ASP A 47 3.58 3.40 -16.06
N PHE A 48 3.14 4.55 -16.58
CA PHE A 48 2.30 4.58 -17.79
C PHE A 48 3.11 4.70 -19.08
N GLN A 49 4.43 4.75 -18.98
CA GLN A 49 5.31 4.78 -20.16
C GLN A 49 5.74 3.39 -20.61
N SER A 50 5.59 2.41 -19.73
CA SER A 50 5.87 1.01 -20.04
C SER A 50 4.68 0.37 -20.75
N ASP A 51 4.95 -0.48 -21.73
CA ASP A 51 3.93 -1.24 -22.44
C ASP A 51 3.43 -2.45 -21.66
N SER A 52 4.07 -2.79 -20.55
CA SER A 52 3.67 -3.90 -19.72
C SER A 52 2.31 -3.64 -19.07
N PRO A 53 1.38 -4.62 -19.06
CA PRO A 53 0.10 -4.47 -18.37
C PRO A 53 0.22 -4.61 -16.86
N ASP A 54 1.36 -5.04 -16.34
CA ASP A 54 1.56 -5.25 -14.92
C ASP A 54 2.05 -3.98 -14.23
N LEU A 55 1.64 -3.81 -12.96
CA LEU A 55 2.14 -2.74 -12.12
C LEU A 55 3.39 -3.23 -11.39
N PRO A 56 4.53 -2.52 -11.50
CA PRO A 56 5.73 -2.92 -10.76
C PRO A 56 5.50 -2.83 -9.26
N LEU A 57 5.78 -3.92 -8.54
CA LEU A 57 5.70 -3.96 -7.09
C LEU A 57 7.00 -3.40 -6.51
N LEU A 58 6.90 -2.33 -5.72
CA LEU A 58 8.06 -1.68 -5.11
C LEU A 58 8.30 -2.15 -3.68
N ALA A 59 7.23 -2.44 -2.94
CA ALA A 59 7.35 -2.80 -1.53
C ALA A 59 6.17 -3.64 -1.09
N SER A 60 6.41 -4.49 -0.11
CA SER A 60 5.38 -5.29 0.52
C SER A 60 5.72 -5.47 1.99
N ALA A 61 4.72 -5.38 2.85
CA ALA A 61 4.89 -5.58 4.28
C ALA A 61 3.70 -6.34 4.85
N PRO A 62 3.90 -7.14 5.92
CA PRO A 62 2.78 -7.79 6.57
C PRO A 62 1.93 -6.77 7.31
N SER A 63 0.63 -7.00 7.34
CA SER A 63 -0.31 -6.21 8.13
C SER A 63 -0.88 -7.08 9.24
N PRO A 64 -1.17 -6.50 10.43
CA PRO A 64 -1.79 -7.27 11.52
C PRO A 64 -3.14 -7.86 11.16
N ASP A 65 -3.88 -7.21 10.26
CA ASP A 65 -5.20 -7.68 9.84
C ASP A 65 -5.53 -7.10 8.47
N ARG A 66 -6.69 -7.49 7.92
CA ARG A 66 -7.18 -7.02 6.63
C ARG A 66 -7.73 -5.61 6.74
N PHE A 67 -7.80 -4.92 5.60
CA PHE A 67 -8.13 -3.50 5.54
C PHE A 67 -9.62 -3.29 5.23
N ASN A 68 -10.25 -2.43 6.03
CA ASN A 68 -11.55 -1.85 5.71
C ASN A 68 -11.39 -0.58 4.87
N ARG A 69 -10.36 0.21 5.17
CA ARG A 69 -10.06 1.46 4.48
C ARG A 69 -8.55 1.70 4.47
N LEU A 70 -8.09 2.40 3.45
CA LEU A 70 -6.70 2.79 3.32
C LEU A 70 -6.66 4.23 2.80
N SER A 71 -5.80 5.05 3.39
CA SER A 71 -5.64 6.44 3.02
C SER A 71 -4.18 6.84 3.00
N TRP A 72 -3.80 7.69 2.06
CA TRP A 72 -2.44 8.18 1.90
C TRP A 72 -2.44 9.70 2.12
N SER A 73 -1.70 10.16 3.13
CA SER A 73 -1.64 11.58 3.45
C SER A 73 -0.68 12.32 2.53
N ARG A 74 -0.84 13.63 2.44
CA ARG A 74 0.06 14.48 1.68
C ARG A 74 1.42 14.59 2.37
N PRO A 75 2.53 14.72 1.60
CA PRO A 75 3.81 15.12 2.14
C PRO A 75 3.66 16.49 2.83
N GLY A 76 4.37 16.69 3.92
CA GLY A 76 4.26 17.93 4.69
C GLY A 76 3.23 17.91 5.80
N ALA A 77 2.35 16.91 5.84
CA ALA A 77 1.50 16.69 7.00
C ALA A 77 2.31 16.29 8.23
N VAL A 78 3.52 15.75 7.99
CA VAL A 78 4.50 15.42 9.02
C VAL A 78 5.83 16.05 8.62
N GLU A 79 6.48 16.75 9.54
CA GLU A 79 7.77 17.40 9.26
C GLU A 79 8.91 16.38 9.14
N GLY A 80 9.87 16.69 8.26
CA GLY A 80 11.09 15.92 8.09
C GLY A 80 11.19 15.17 6.78
N ASP A 81 12.43 14.98 6.31
CA ASP A 81 12.71 14.30 5.05
C ASP A 81 12.35 12.81 5.10
N SER A 82 12.29 12.22 6.29
CA SER A 82 11.91 10.82 6.48
C SER A 82 10.48 10.53 6.05
N PHE A 83 9.64 11.58 5.94
CA PHE A 83 8.24 11.44 5.58
C PHE A 83 7.91 12.15 4.26
N ALA A 84 8.88 12.16 3.35
CA ALA A 84 8.75 12.87 2.08
C ALA A 84 7.57 12.38 1.23
N LEU A 85 7.12 11.14 1.42
CA LEU A 85 5.95 10.58 0.74
C LEU A 85 4.69 10.59 1.61
N GLY A 86 4.71 11.27 2.77
CA GLY A 86 3.59 11.26 3.70
C GLY A 86 3.46 9.97 4.48
N LEU A 87 2.26 9.65 4.90
CA LEU A 87 1.96 8.44 5.67
C LEU A 87 0.78 7.69 5.06
N LEU A 88 0.80 6.37 5.23
CA LEU A 88 -0.34 5.50 4.93
C LEU A 88 -1.04 5.14 6.23
N ALA A 89 -2.35 5.30 6.27
CA ALA A 89 -3.17 4.89 7.40
C ALA A 89 -4.22 3.90 6.96
N GLY A 90 -4.32 2.79 7.66
CA GLY A 90 -5.29 1.75 7.37
C GLY A 90 -6.20 1.47 8.56
N GLY A 91 -7.51 1.51 8.34
CA GLY A 91 -8.48 0.98 9.29
C GLY A 91 -8.62 -0.51 9.09
N LEU A 92 -8.36 -1.30 10.12
CA LEU A 92 -8.30 -2.75 10.04
C LEU A 92 -9.60 -3.38 10.53
N SER A 93 -9.80 -4.65 10.16
CA SER A 93 -11.05 -5.36 10.45
C SER A 93 -11.25 -5.63 11.94
N ASP A 94 -10.17 -5.62 12.73
CA ASP A 94 -10.25 -5.79 14.20
C ASP A 94 -10.59 -4.49 14.95
N GLY A 95 -10.76 -3.38 14.22
CA GLY A 95 -11.05 -2.08 14.81
C GLY A 95 -9.83 -1.23 15.10
N SER A 96 -8.64 -1.74 14.85
CA SER A 96 -7.40 -0.96 15.04
C SER A 96 -7.09 -0.11 13.81
N VAL A 97 -6.20 0.85 13.99
CA VAL A 97 -5.65 1.66 12.90
C VAL A 97 -4.14 1.47 12.87
N ALA A 98 -3.62 1.11 11.71
CA ALA A 98 -2.18 0.94 11.52
C ALA A 98 -1.67 2.05 10.60
N VAL A 99 -0.45 2.53 10.89
CA VAL A 99 0.18 3.61 10.12
C VAL A 99 1.53 3.14 9.63
N TRP A 100 1.79 3.34 8.33
CA TRP A 100 3.07 3.00 7.70
C TRP A 100 3.71 4.23 7.07
N ASN A 101 5.05 4.18 6.98
CA ASN A 101 5.80 5.16 6.21
C ASN A 101 6.13 4.58 4.84
N PRO A 102 5.47 5.04 3.77
CA PRO A 102 5.68 4.46 2.44
C PRO A 102 7.10 4.64 1.92
N LEU A 103 7.77 5.73 2.27
CA LEU A 103 9.15 5.95 1.84
C LEU A 103 10.09 4.89 2.44
N SER A 104 9.94 4.58 3.72
CA SER A 104 10.73 3.52 4.36
C SER A 104 10.45 2.15 3.73
N MET A 105 9.20 1.87 3.41
CA MET A 105 8.82 0.63 2.74
C MET A 105 9.51 0.50 1.38
N ILE A 106 9.49 1.56 0.58
CA ILE A 106 10.08 1.55 -0.76
C ILE A 106 11.60 1.41 -0.68
N ARG A 107 12.24 2.12 0.25
CA ARG A 107 13.70 2.06 0.42
C ARG A 107 14.21 0.71 0.83
N SER A 108 13.51 0.03 1.73
CA SER A 108 13.91 -1.30 2.18
C SER A 108 13.44 -2.39 1.22
N GLY A 109 12.34 -2.18 0.52
CA GLY A 109 11.72 -3.19 -0.35
C GLY A 109 11.31 -4.44 0.39
N SER A 110 11.34 -4.43 1.71
CA SER A 110 11.28 -5.63 2.53
C SER A 110 9.89 -5.89 3.10
N ALA A 111 9.54 -7.16 3.13
CA ALA A 111 8.32 -7.63 3.77
C ALA A 111 8.42 -7.69 5.30
N SER A 112 9.57 -7.35 5.87
CA SER A 112 9.78 -7.44 7.32
C SER A 112 9.40 -6.18 8.09
N LEU A 113 8.99 -5.11 7.40
CA LEU A 113 8.61 -3.86 8.05
C LEU A 113 7.29 -4.01 8.79
N ALA A 114 7.29 -3.56 10.05
CA ALA A 114 6.08 -3.47 10.87
C ALA A 114 5.45 -2.08 10.71
N PRO A 115 4.15 -1.93 11.04
CA PRO A 115 3.55 -0.61 11.09
C PRO A 115 4.25 0.29 12.10
N LEU A 116 4.26 1.58 11.84
CA LEU A 116 4.78 2.57 12.79
C LEU A 116 3.93 2.60 14.05
N ARG A 117 2.62 2.44 13.89
CA ARG A 117 1.64 2.46 14.97
C ARG A 117 0.45 1.58 14.63
N THR A 118 -0.16 1.04 15.63
CA THR A 118 -1.45 0.34 15.52
C THR A 118 -2.40 0.75 16.62
#